data_3ba084dcd595efe3f9a8fb1d10762d9d
#
_entry.id   3ba084dcd595efe3f9a8fb1d10762d9d
#
_cell.length_a   1.000
_cell.length_b   1.000
_cell.length_c   1.000
_cell.angle_alpha   90.00
_cell.angle_beta   90.00
_cell.angle_gamma   90.00
#
_symmetry.space_group_name_H-M   'P 1'
#
loop_
_entity.id
_entity.type
_entity.pdbx_description
1 polymer ?
#
loop_
_entity_poly.entity_id
_entity_poly.type
_entity_poly.pdbx_seq_one_letter_code
_entity_poly.pdbx_strand_id
1 'polypeptide(L)'
;MASASRLLPPTPPPHSAASPPARHRHPTLAAPLARRPINPPHLRCRAAAGAAATTTTTTGGGGVGGALVLKGSGAGAVAVREFVTLDELRAAVRLRIRTFYEYATDSYGAEDLRKSLADREYDALQDRISGKMINFQRVSCINGTVPLLPSLVSAEELCSTCKFVEDGEERVVVGSLDLNQCLWLPDELTGKRPGVNESSHTRAYLSNVCVAKELQRNGLGYALVDKSKKLARDWGITDLYVHVAINNEAAQKLYNKCGFVYESEEPAWKARFLGRPRRLLLWLDLKKDAL
;
A
#
# COMPACT_ATOMS: atom_id res chain seq x y z
N MET A 1 13.37 -61.37 -73.99
CA MET A 1 13.38 -60.20 -73.17
C MET A 1 12.03 -60.12 -72.49
N ALA A 2 11.93 -60.57 -71.25
CA ALA A 2 10.67 -60.70 -70.54
C ALA A 2 10.43 -59.46 -69.62
N SER A 3 9.32 -58.80 -69.90
CA SER A 3 8.88 -57.66 -69.07
C SER A 3 7.98 -58.17 -67.96
N ALA A 4 8.44 -58.03 -66.73
CA ALA A 4 7.71 -58.45 -65.58
C ALA A 4 6.81 -57.28 -65.04
N SER A 5 5.51 -57.43 -65.21
CA SER A 5 4.52 -56.55 -64.57
C SER A 5 4.41 -56.87 -63.10
N ARG A 6 4.70 -55.87 -62.21
CA ARG A 6 4.46 -55.93 -60.78
C ARG A 6 3.00 -55.55 -60.55
N LEU A 7 2.25 -56.49 -60.00
CA LEU A 7 0.93 -56.25 -59.39
C LEU A 7 1.09 -55.53 -58.06
N LEU A 8 0.38 -54.44 -57.88
CA LEU A 8 0.25 -53.70 -56.56
C LEU A 8 -0.73 -54.47 -55.68
N PRO A 9 -0.45 -54.53 -54.38
CA PRO A 9 -1.38 -55.13 -53.43
C PRO A 9 -2.60 -54.23 -53.13
N PRO A 10 -3.74 -54.82 -52.72
CA PRO A 10 -4.97 -54.06 -52.44
C PRO A 10 -4.87 -53.18 -51.23
N THR A 11 -5.47 -51.98 -51.31
CA THR A 11 -5.59 -51.03 -50.20
C THR A 11 -6.52 -51.57 -49.11
N PRO A 12 -6.17 -51.43 -47.81
CA PRO A 12 -7.07 -51.80 -46.71
C PRO A 12 -8.24 -50.83 -46.58
N PRO A 13 -9.41 -51.25 -46.01
CA PRO A 13 -10.57 -50.39 -45.82
C PRO A 13 -10.32 -49.31 -44.76
N PRO A 14 -11.06 -48.18 -44.77
CA PRO A 14 -10.87 -47.10 -43.86
C PRO A 14 -11.29 -47.52 -42.42
N HIS A 15 -10.33 -47.48 -41.51
CA HIS A 15 -10.59 -47.67 -40.10
C HIS A 15 -11.46 -46.51 -39.57
N SER A 16 -12.62 -46.90 -39.03
CA SER A 16 -13.50 -46.07 -38.23
C SER A 16 -12.68 -45.32 -37.17
N ALA A 17 -12.75 -43.99 -37.18
CA ALA A 17 -12.15 -43.14 -36.22
C ALA A 17 -12.76 -43.37 -34.80
N ALA A 18 -12.05 -44.12 -33.96
CA ALA A 18 -12.36 -44.20 -32.56
C ALA A 18 -12.06 -42.83 -31.92
N SER A 19 -13.05 -42.24 -31.33
CA SER A 19 -12.91 -41.01 -30.50
C SER A 19 -11.87 -41.24 -29.41
N PRO A 20 -10.93 -40.30 -29.19
CA PRO A 20 -9.99 -40.41 -28.09
C PRO A 20 -10.70 -40.34 -26.72
N PRO A 21 -10.23 -41.09 -25.72
CA PRO A 21 -10.82 -41.08 -24.39
C PRO A 21 -10.75 -39.66 -23.83
N ALA A 22 -11.84 -39.22 -23.19
CA ALA A 22 -11.95 -37.97 -22.51
C ALA A 22 -10.79 -37.84 -21.50
N ARG A 23 -9.88 -36.92 -21.75
CA ARG A 23 -8.87 -36.52 -20.78
C ARG A 23 -9.61 -35.94 -19.59
N HIS A 24 -9.54 -36.61 -18.44
CA HIS A 24 -9.87 -36.03 -17.17
C HIS A 24 -9.07 -34.74 -17.03
N ARG A 25 -9.72 -33.60 -17.25
CA ARG A 25 -9.19 -32.31 -16.85
C ARG A 25 -9.14 -32.33 -15.32
N HIS A 26 -7.94 -32.47 -14.77
CA HIS A 26 -7.71 -32.03 -13.41
C HIS A 26 -8.23 -30.57 -13.31
N PRO A 27 -9.03 -30.23 -12.29
CA PRO A 27 -9.38 -28.85 -12.08
C PRO A 27 -8.08 -28.10 -11.84
N THR A 28 -7.66 -27.33 -12.84
CA THR A 28 -6.65 -26.29 -12.64
C THR A 28 -7.20 -25.41 -11.53
N LEU A 29 -6.58 -25.48 -10.38
CA LEU A 29 -6.81 -24.50 -9.32
C LEU A 29 -6.60 -23.13 -9.96
N ALA A 30 -7.70 -22.50 -10.33
CA ALA A 30 -7.71 -21.10 -10.73
C ALA A 30 -7.06 -20.35 -9.58
N ALA A 31 -5.91 -19.74 -9.85
CA ALA A 31 -5.33 -18.77 -8.94
C ALA A 31 -6.47 -17.82 -8.52
N PRO A 32 -6.59 -17.49 -7.23
CA PRO A 32 -7.62 -16.57 -6.81
C PRO A 32 -7.41 -15.29 -7.64
N LEU A 33 -8.35 -15.03 -8.53
CA LEU A 33 -8.47 -13.76 -9.22
C LEU A 33 -8.41 -12.71 -8.13
N ALA A 34 -7.36 -11.91 -8.12
CA ALA A 34 -7.29 -10.72 -7.30
C ALA A 34 -8.61 -10.00 -7.56
N ARG A 35 -9.52 -10.06 -6.59
CA ARG A 35 -10.85 -9.46 -6.72
C ARG A 35 -10.61 -7.99 -7.00
N ARG A 36 -10.98 -7.56 -8.21
CA ARG A 36 -10.93 -6.15 -8.60
C ARG A 36 -11.56 -5.35 -7.48
N PRO A 37 -10.94 -4.26 -7.02
CA PRO A 37 -11.65 -3.34 -6.16
C PRO A 37 -12.90 -2.91 -6.91
N ILE A 38 -14.06 -3.31 -6.40
CA ILE A 38 -15.34 -2.81 -6.89
C ILE A 38 -15.37 -1.38 -6.41
N ASN A 39 -14.98 -0.44 -7.27
CA ASN A 39 -15.30 0.96 -7.03
C ASN A 39 -16.81 1.10 -7.23
N PRO A 40 -17.58 1.25 -6.17
CA PRO A 40 -18.99 1.59 -6.34
C PRO A 40 -19.06 2.96 -7.05
N PRO A 41 -20.04 3.19 -7.92
CA PRO A 41 -20.08 4.34 -8.84
C PRO A 41 -20.12 5.72 -8.16
N HIS A 42 -20.17 5.80 -6.83
CA HIS A 42 -20.25 7.04 -6.05
C HIS A 42 -19.03 7.29 -5.15
N LEU A 43 -17.99 6.46 -5.21
CA LEU A 43 -16.76 6.65 -4.42
C LEU A 43 -15.70 7.38 -5.24
N ARG A 44 -15.40 8.62 -4.86
CA ARG A 44 -14.23 9.35 -5.39
C ARG A 44 -13.03 9.14 -4.47
N CYS A 45 -11.94 8.59 -5.01
CA CYS A 45 -10.66 8.61 -4.32
C CYS A 45 -10.15 10.06 -4.24
N ARG A 46 -9.95 10.56 -3.04
CA ARG A 46 -9.38 11.88 -2.81
C ARG A 46 -7.86 11.85 -2.94
N ALA A 47 -7.29 12.70 -3.80
CA ALA A 47 -5.91 13.11 -3.67
C ALA A 47 -5.84 14.09 -2.48
N ALA A 48 -5.16 13.72 -1.40
CA ALA A 48 -5.05 14.59 -0.23
C ALA A 48 -4.33 15.89 -0.61
N ALA A 49 -5.09 16.97 -0.77
CA ALA A 49 -4.57 18.30 -1.05
C ALA A 49 -4.18 18.98 0.27
N GLY A 50 -2.91 19.32 0.45
CA GLY A 50 -2.41 20.03 1.63
C GLY A 50 -1.73 21.34 1.28
N ALA A 51 -2.14 22.42 1.94
CA ALA A 51 -1.57 23.76 1.80
C ALA A 51 -0.22 23.93 2.55
N ALA A 52 0.66 24.81 2.07
CA ALA A 52 2.02 24.98 2.56
C ALA A 52 2.11 25.80 3.87
N ALA A 53 3.00 25.41 4.77
CA ALA A 53 3.41 26.22 5.93
C ALA A 53 4.90 26.06 6.26
N THR A 54 5.47 27.16 6.70
CA THR A 54 6.88 27.45 6.93
C THR A 54 7.46 26.70 8.12
N THR A 55 8.68 26.17 7.95
CA THR A 55 9.39 25.39 8.97
C THR A 55 10.35 26.29 9.74
N THR A 56 10.31 26.23 11.07
CA THR A 56 11.42 26.69 11.94
C THR A 56 12.04 25.46 12.58
N THR A 57 13.32 25.23 12.31
CA THR A 57 14.11 24.10 12.80
C THR A 57 14.63 24.44 14.17
N THR A 58 14.44 23.58 15.18
CA THR A 58 15.22 23.60 16.43
C THR A 58 15.97 22.26 16.50
N THR A 59 17.28 22.35 16.45
CA THR A 59 18.24 21.26 16.63
C THR A 59 18.37 20.97 18.14
N GLY A 60 18.24 19.70 18.51
CA GLY A 60 18.53 19.21 19.87
C GLY A 60 18.80 17.70 19.80
N GLY A 61 19.97 17.31 20.29
CA GLY A 61 20.63 16.02 20.08
C GLY A 61 19.98 14.79 20.72
N GLY A 62 20.43 13.69 20.22
CA GLY A 62 20.59 12.30 20.67
C GLY A 62 19.61 11.74 21.72
N GLY A 63 18.88 10.67 21.33
CA GLY A 63 18.13 9.86 22.29
C GLY A 63 17.05 9.02 21.61
N VAL A 64 17.02 7.76 21.94
CA VAL A 64 16.09 6.71 21.56
C VAL A 64 14.64 7.22 21.57
N GLY A 65 13.94 7.09 20.41
CA GLY A 65 12.50 7.34 20.33
C GLY A 65 12.12 8.83 20.34
N GLY A 66 12.41 9.57 19.25
CA GLY A 66 12.04 10.99 19.17
C GLY A 66 10.52 11.19 19.15
N ALA A 67 9.96 11.71 20.23
CA ALA A 67 8.57 12.13 20.28
C ALA A 67 8.40 13.44 19.49
N LEU A 68 7.52 13.43 18.49
CA LEU A 68 7.17 14.62 17.71
C LEU A 68 6.16 15.46 18.55
N VAL A 69 6.54 16.68 18.90
CA VAL A 69 5.62 17.61 19.58
C VAL A 69 4.84 18.40 18.52
N LEU A 70 3.52 18.27 18.51
CA LEU A 70 2.64 19.01 17.59
C LEU A 70 2.53 20.47 18.03
N LYS A 71 2.80 21.41 17.11
CA LYS A 71 2.62 22.85 17.38
C LYS A 71 1.13 23.18 17.44
N GLY A 72 0.68 23.79 18.55
CA GLY A 72 -0.61 24.49 18.64
C GLY A 72 -1.82 23.69 19.09
N SER A 73 -1.71 22.40 19.28
CA SER A 73 -2.70 21.61 20.02
C SER A 73 -2.05 21.18 21.32
N GLY A 74 -2.72 21.31 22.46
CA GLY A 74 -2.27 20.67 23.73
C GLY A 74 -2.21 19.15 23.63
N ALA A 75 -2.10 18.61 22.39
CA ALA A 75 -1.90 17.21 22.09
C ALA A 75 -0.50 16.81 22.55
N GLY A 76 -0.41 15.80 23.39
CA GLY A 76 0.83 15.22 23.88
C GLY A 76 1.75 14.77 22.73
N ALA A 77 2.95 14.35 23.09
CA ALA A 77 3.93 13.87 22.13
C ALA A 77 3.36 12.74 21.24
N VAL A 78 3.52 12.86 19.92
CA VAL A 78 3.15 11.81 18.96
C VAL A 78 4.20 10.71 19.02
N ALA A 79 3.77 9.49 19.29
CA ALA A 79 4.61 8.30 19.14
C ALA A 79 4.53 7.79 17.70
N VAL A 80 5.67 7.70 16.99
CA VAL A 80 5.76 7.13 15.65
C VAL A 80 6.55 5.83 15.71
N ARG A 81 5.85 4.71 15.53
CA ARG A 81 6.41 3.36 15.66
C ARG A 81 5.65 2.33 14.84
N GLU A 82 6.19 1.12 14.76
CA GLU A 82 5.44 -0.04 14.27
C GLU A 82 4.24 -0.31 15.18
N PHE A 83 3.15 -0.80 14.61
CA PHE A 83 1.96 -1.16 15.39
C PHE A 83 2.31 -2.23 16.45
N VAL A 84 1.61 -2.19 17.58
CA VAL A 84 1.82 -3.13 18.69
C VAL A 84 0.63 -4.07 18.85
N THR A 85 -0.60 -3.56 18.69
CA THR A 85 -1.81 -4.34 18.91
C THR A 85 -2.65 -4.45 17.63
N LEU A 86 -3.45 -5.52 17.53
CA LEU A 86 -4.38 -5.68 16.42
C LEU A 86 -5.48 -4.61 16.41
N ASP A 87 -5.84 -4.06 17.57
CA ASP A 87 -6.81 -2.97 17.67
C ASP A 87 -6.22 -1.66 17.14
N GLU A 88 -4.94 -1.39 17.39
CA GLU A 88 -4.21 -0.29 16.76
C GLU A 88 -4.19 -0.47 15.23
N LEU A 89 -3.93 -1.68 14.74
CA LEU A 89 -3.95 -1.97 13.30
C LEU A 89 -5.32 -1.72 12.68
N ARG A 90 -6.41 -2.09 13.36
CA ARG A 90 -7.78 -1.78 12.94
C ARG A 90 -8.05 -0.29 12.92
N ALA A 91 -7.59 0.45 13.94
CA ALA A 91 -7.71 1.90 14.00
C ALA A 91 -6.95 2.58 12.84
N ALA A 92 -5.75 2.07 12.49
CA ALA A 92 -4.98 2.56 11.35
C ALA A 92 -5.72 2.34 10.01
N VAL A 93 -6.33 1.18 9.83
CA VAL A 93 -7.14 0.91 8.62
C VAL A 93 -8.36 1.85 8.54
N ARG A 94 -9.06 2.09 9.65
CA ARG A 94 -10.18 3.05 9.69
C ARG A 94 -9.74 4.47 9.33
N LEU A 95 -8.55 4.90 9.81
CA LEU A 95 -7.97 6.17 9.40
C LEU A 95 -7.75 6.24 7.87
N ARG A 96 -7.28 5.17 7.25
CA ARG A 96 -7.10 5.08 5.80
C ARG A 96 -8.41 5.24 5.05
N ILE A 97 -9.44 4.48 5.47
CA ILE A 97 -10.77 4.58 4.84
C ILE A 97 -11.30 6.00 4.95
N ARG A 98 -11.19 6.62 6.13
CA ARG A 98 -11.59 7.99 6.36
C ARG A 98 -10.83 9.01 5.49
N THR A 99 -9.54 8.74 5.21
CA THR A 99 -8.66 9.67 4.49
C THR A 99 -8.77 9.52 2.97
N PHE A 100 -8.93 8.30 2.46
CA PHE A 100 -8.86 8.03 1.03
C PHE A 100 -10.23 7.95 0.33
N TYR A 101 -11.31 7.80 1.10
CA TYR A 101 -12.64 7.66 0.53
C TYR A 101 -13.54 8.80 0.97
N GLU A 102 -14.15 9.46 0.01
CA GLU A 102 -15.22 10.44 0.25
C GLU A 102 -16.57 9.75 0.05
N TYR A 103 -17.44 9.95 1.01
CA TYR A 103 -18.83 9.49 0.95
C TYR A 103 -19.74 10.71 0.97
N ALA A 104 -20.76 10.73 0.14
CA ALA A 104 -21.81 11.72 0.27
C ALA A 104 -22.47 11.54 1.65
N THR A 105 -22.61 12.63 2.40
CA THR A 105 -23.10 12.64 3.80
C THR A 105 -24.50 12.04 3.95
N ASP A 106 -25.28 12.11 2.90
CA ASP A 106 -26.67 11.64 2.78
C ASP A 106 -26.82 10.31 2.01
N SER A 107 -25.70 9.64 1.72
CA SER A 107 -25.74 8.36 1.02
C SER A 107 -26.22 7.24 1.96
N TYR A 108 -27.38 6.66 1.62
CA TYR A 108 -27.90 5.47 2.35
C TYR A 108 -26.86 4.34 2.37
N GLY A 109 -26.57 3.80 3.54
CA GLY A 109 -25.62 2.70 3.70
C GLY A 109 -24.13 3.11 3.64
N ALA A 110 -23.79 4.40 3.65
CA ALA A 110 -22.40 4.86 3.61
C ALA A 110 -21.58 4.34 4.79
N GLU A 111 -22.16 4.22 5.97
CA GLU A 111 -21.48 3.72 7.16
C GLU A 111 -21.21 2.22 7.08
N ASP A 112 -22.18 1.44 6.63
CA ASP A 112 -22.00 -0.01 6.39
C ASP A 112 -20.92 -0.27 5.33
N LEU A 113 -20.89 0.56 4.30
CA LEU A 113 -19.86 0.48 3.27
C LEU A 113 -18.47 0.83 3.81
N ARG A 114 -18.34 1.88 4.64
CA ARG A 114 -17.10 2.22 5.34
C ARG A 114 -16.60 1.06 6.19
N LYS A 115 -17.49 0.47 6.97
CA LYS A 115 -17.19 -0.68 7.83
C LYS A 115 -16.73 -1.87 6.99
N SER A 116 -17.49 -2.24 5.97
CA SER A 116 -17.16 -3.36 5.07
C SER A 116 -15.81 -3.14 4.37
N LEU A 117 -15.49 -1.91 3.94
CA LEU A 117 -14.19 -1.59 3.36
C LEU A 117 -13.08 -1.70 4.40
N ALA A 118 -13.31 -1.20 5.62
CA ALA A 118 -12.33 -1.28 6.70
C ALA A 118 -12.03 -2.74 7.08
N ASP A 119 -13.05 -3.59 7.19
CA ASP A 119 -12.88 -5.00 7.51
C ASP A 119 -12.07 -5.72 6.40
N ARG A 120 -12.37 -5.48 5.14
CA ARG A 120 -11.65 -6.06 4.01
C ARG A 120 -10.19 -5.61 3.92
N GLU A 121 -9.92 -4.31 4.13
CA GLU A 121 -8.57 -3.78 4.16
C GLU A 121 -7.77 -4.29 5.37
N TYR A 122 -8.44 -4.46 6.51
CA TYR A 122 -7.83 -5.04 7.71
C TYR A 122 -7.42 -6.49 7.46
N ASP A 123 -8.32 -7.33 6.94
CA ASP A 123 -8.04 -8.73 6.62
C ASP A 123 -6.89 -8.84 5.60
N ALA A 124 -6.91 -8.03 4.55
CA ALA A 124 -5.86 -8.00 3.55
C ALA A 124 -4.49 -7.56 4.12
N LEU A 125 -4.48 -6.61 5.04
CA LEU A 125 -3.27 -6.17 5.72
C LEU A 125 -2.74 -7.23 6.68
N GLN A 126 -3.63 -7.86 7.46
CA GLN A 126 -3.29 -8.94 8.38
C GLN A 126 -2.72 -10.15 7.62
N ASP A 127 -3.29 -10.52 6.48
CA ASP A 127 -2.80 -11.62 5.64
C ASP A 127 -1.39 -11.32 5.08
N ARG A 128 -1.10 -10.06 4.75
CA ARG A 128 0.25 -9.64 4.34
C ARG A 128 1.25 -9.70 5.50
N ILE A 129 0.89 -9.19 6.67
CA ILE A 129 1.75 -9.15 7.87
C ILE A 129 2.02 -10.56 8.38
N SER A 130 1.02 -11.45 8.35
CA SER A 130 1.16 -12.85 8.81
C SER A 130 1.90 -13.77 7.84
N GLY A 131 2.34 -13.24 6.68
CA GLY A 131 3.07 -14.03 5.67
C GLY A 131 2.20 -15.00 4.85
N LYS A 132 0.87 -14.91 4.91
CA LYS A 132 -0.02 -15.71 4.07
C LYS A 132 0.08 -15.34 2.59
N MET A 133 0.55 -14.14 2.28
CA MET A 133 0.71 -13.64 0.92
C MET A 133 2.15 -13.85 0.45
N ILE A 134 2.37 -14.84 -0.41
CA ILE A 134 3.69 -15.28 -0.89
C ILE A 134 4.51 -14.19 -1.61
N ASN A 135 3.87 -13.13 -2.07
CA ASN A 135 4.55 -12.03 -2.76
C ASN A 135 5.21 -11.03 -1.80
N PHE A 136 4.97 -11.15 -0.50
CA PHE A 136 5.52 -10.27 0.52
C PHE A 136 6.46 -11.04 1.43
N GLN A 137 7.69 -10.56 1.58
CA GLN A 137 8.67 -11.15 2.50
C GLN A 137 8.48 -10.59 3.91
N ARG A 138 8.31 -9.29 4.03
CA ARG A 138 8.01 -8.58 5.28
C ARG A 138 7.05 -7.44 5.01
N VAL A 139 6.13 -7.23 5.92
CA VAL A 139 5.22 -6.08 5.92
C VAL A 139 5.14 -5.54 7.33
N SER A 140 5.26 -4.22 7.48
CA SER A 140 5.03 -3.53 8.74
C SER A 140 4.10 -2.34 8.52
N CYS A 141 3.17 -2.15 9.45
CA CYS A 141 2.34 -0.96 9.55
C CYS A 141 2.98 -0.02 10.57
N ILE A 142 3.37 1.17 10.13
CA ILE A 142 3.96 2.22 10.98
C ILE A 142 2.88 3.27 11.24
N ASN A 143 2.61 3.53 12.52
CA ASN A 143 1.58 4.44 12.94
C ASN A 143 2.15 5.63 13.73
N GLY A 144 1.50 6.78 13.57
CA GLY A 144 1.59 7.90 14.50
C GLY A 144 0.40 7.87 15.44
N THR A 145 0.63 7.73 16.74
CA THR A 145 -0.41 7.66 17.75
C THR A 145 -0.26 8.76 18.79
N VAL A 146 -1.38 9.24 19.32
CA VAL A 146 -1.43 10.21 20.41
C VAL A 146 -2.35 9.71 21.50
N PRO A 147 -2.13 10.05 22.78
CA PRO A 147 -3.13 9.86 23.82
C PRO A 147 -4.45 10.57 23.47
N LEU A 148 -5.58 10.01 23.89
CA LEU A 148 -6.86 10.68 23.73
C LEU A 148 -6.96 11.83 24.74
N LEU A 149 -6.62 13.04 24.30
CA LEU A 149 -6.63 14.24 25.10
C LEU A 149 -7.89 15.07 24.87
N PRO A 150 -8.35 15.87 25.87
CA PRO A 150 -9.49 16.78 25.73
C PRO A 150 -9.34 17.76 24.55
N SER A 151 -8.11 18.13 24.19
CA SER A 151 -7.82 19.01 23.05
C SER A 151 -8.14 18.39 21.68
N LEU A 152 -8.28 17.06 21.59
CA LEU A 152 -8.69 16.34 20.39
C LEU A 152 -10.21 16.15 20.32
N VAL A 153 -10.96 16.50 21.33
CA VAL A 153 -12.44 16.33 21.37
C VAL A 153 -13.13 17.09 20.26
N SER A 154 -12.55 18.20 19.79
CA SER A 154 -13.06 18.92 18.60
C SER A 154 -12.95 18.10 17.29
N ALA A 155 -12.18 17.02 17.29
CA ALA A 155 -12.05 16.06 16.19
C ALA A 155 -12.87 14.78 16.49
N GLU A 156 -14.12 14.93 16.91
CA GLU A 156 -14.99 13.86 17.39
C GLU A 156 -15.03 12.63 16.47
N GLU A 157 -15.19 12.84 15.16
CA GLU A 157 -15.18 11.76 14.18
C GLU A 157 -13.84 11.01 14.12
N LEU A 158 -12.71 11.71 14.22
CA LEU A 158 -11.39 11.09 14.28
C LEU A 158 -11.24 10.24 15.54
N CYS A 159 -11.60 10.81 16.69
CA CYS A 159 -11.48 10.15 17.98
C CYS A 159 -12.38 8.91 18.09
N SER A 160 -13.63 9.00 17.64
CA SER A 160 -14.56 7.86 17.67
C SER A 160 -14.13 6.74 16.72
N THR A 161 -13.63 7.08 15.52
CA THR A 161 -13.32 6.12 14.46
C THR A 161 -11.95 5.46 14.65
N CYS A 162 -10.93 6.22 15.06
CA CYS A 162 -9.52 5.79 15.05
C CYS A 162 -8.95 5.54 16.45
N LYS A 163 -9.84 5.39 17.44
CA LYS A 163 -9.48 5.08 18.83
C LYS A 163 -9.14 3.60 19.01
N PHE A 164 -8.20 3.33 19.91
CA PHE A 164 -7.85 2.00 20.42
C PHE A 164 -7.36 2.11 21.86
N VAL A 165 -7.20 0.98 22.54
CA VAL A 165 -6.68 0.92 23.91
C VAL A 165 -5.31 0.25 23.88
N GLU A 166 -4.34 0.85 24.55
CA GLU A 166 -2.99 0.32 24.75
C GLU A 166 -2.63 0.48 26.22
N ASP A 167 -2.28 -0.61 26.90
CA ASP A 167 -1.91 -0.64 28.33
C ASP A 167 -2.92 0.06 29.26
N GLY A 168 -4.21 0.00 28.92
CA GLY A 168 -5.29 0.66 29.66
C GLY A 168 -5.50 2.14 29.33
N GLU A 169 -4.68 2.73 28.46
CA GLU A 169 -4.83 4.10 27.98
C GLU A 169 -5.57 4.15 26.64
N GLU A 170 -6.50 5.09 26.52
CA GLU A 170 -7.15 5.39 25.23
C GLU A 170 -6.21 6.24 24.38
N ARG A 171 -5.96 5.76 23.15
CA ARG A 171 -5.10 6.41 22.17
C ARG A 171 -5.82 6.53 20.82
N VAL A 172 -5.34 7.41 19.96
CA VAL A 172 -5.89 7.64 18.63
C VAL A 172 -4.77 7.51 17.60
N VAL A 173 -5.02 6.74 16.53
CA VAL A 173 -4.14 6.71 15.37
C VAL A 173 -4.41 7.95 14.52
N VAL A 174 -3.38 8.76 14.32
CA VAL A 174 -3.44 10.05 13.61
C VAL A 174 -2.64 10.08 12.31
N GLY A 175 -1.85 9.06 12.09
CA GLY A 175 -1.11 8.85 10.84
C GLY A 175 -0.75 7.39 10.66
N SER A 176 -0.62 6.93 9.43
CA SER A 176 -0.30 5.54 9.12
C SER A 176 0.41 5.42 7.78
N LEU A 177 1.26 4.41 7.64
CA LEU A 177 1.77 3.90 6.36
C LEU A 177 2.10 2.42 6.47
N ASP A 178 2.20 1.73 5.33
CA ASP A 178 2.75 0.38 5.25
C ASP A 178 4.11 0.40 4.56
N LEU A 179 5.09 -0.27 5.16
CA LEU A 179 6.34 -0.64 4.54
C LEU A 179 6.24 -2.11 4.09
N ASN A 180 6.42 -2.36 2.80
CA ASN A 180 6.27 -3.68 2.20
C ASN A 180 7.58 -4.08 1.53
N GLN A 181 8.26 -5.11 2.03
CA GLN A 181 9.34 -5.80 1.32
C GLN A 181 8.70 -6.85 0.42
N CYS A 182 8.63 -6.53 -0.87
CA CYS A 182 8.00 -7.40 -1.86
C CYS A 182 9.09 -8.23 -2.55
N LEU A 183 8.84 -9.53 -2.71
CA LEU A 183 9.71 -10.40 -3.53
C LEU A 183 9.74 -9.90 -4.97
N TRP A 184 8.65 -9.31 -5.41
CA TRP A 184 8.50 -8.71 -6.75
C TRP A 184 7.81 -7.37 -6.54
N LEU A 185 8.45 -6.31 -6.95
CA LEU A 185 7.70 -5.07 -7.13
C LEU A 185 6.68 -5.39 -8.22
N PRO A 186 5.38 -5.24 -7.97
CA PRO A 186 4.37 -5.55 -8.96
C PRO A 186 4.70 -4.91 -10.29
N ASP A 187 4.46 -5.60 -11.42
CA ASP A 187 4.65 -5.05 -12.77
C ASP A 187 3.99 -3.67 -12.94
N GLU A 188 3.01 -3.40 -12.08
CA GLU A 188 2.37 -2.11 -11.94
C GLU A 188 3.29 -1.00 -11.41
N LEU A 189 4.35 -1.33 -10.69
CA LEU A 189 5.28 -0.37 -10.09
C LEU A 189 6.42 -0.01 -11.03
N THR A 190 7.13 -0.98 -11.57
CA THR A 190 8.34 -0.73 -12.35
C THR A 190 8.17 -1.01 -13.84
N GLY A 191 7.09 -1.66 -14.25
CA GLY A 191 6.89 -2.10 -15.65
C GLY A 191 7.88 -3.17 -16.13
N LYS A 192 8.82 -3.60 -15.27
CA LYS A 192 9.81 -4.63 -15.57
C LYS A 192 9.86 -5.64 -14.42
N ARG A 193 9.83 -6.92 -14.75
CA ARG A 193 10.16 -7.96 -13.78
C ARG A 193 11.66 -7.90 -13.51
N PRO A 194 12.11 -8.02 -12.24
CA PRO A 194 13.52 -8.21 -11.96
C PRO A 194 14.02 -9.43 -12.73
N GLY A 195 15.19 -9.34 -13.33
CA GLY A 195 15.85 -10.48 -13.92
C GLY A 195 16.08 -11.58 -12.87
N VAL A 196 16.22 -12.83 -13.31
CA VAL A 196 16.41 -13.99 -12.41
C VAL A 196 17.60 -13.82 -11.46
N ASN A 197 18.53 -12.93 -11.80
CA ASN A 197 19.75 -12.63 -11.04
C ASN A 197 19.66 -11.32 -10.23
N GLU A 198 18.56 -10.55 -10.31
CA GLU A 198 18.40 -9.34 -9.51
C GLU A 198 17.76 -9.70 -8.17
N SER A 199 18.49 -9.45 -7.08
CA SER A 199 17.97 -9.71 -5.75
C SER A 199 16.85 -8.69 -5.45
N SER A 200 15.61 -9.12 -5.59
CA SER A 200 14.42 -8.35 -5.20
C SER A 200 14.33 -8.14 -3.68
N HIS A 201 15.18 -8.82 -2.92
CA HIS A 201 15.21 -8.76 -1.45
C HIS A 201 15.64 -7.41 -0.88
N THR A 202 16.27 -6.55 -1.69
CA THR A 202 16.74 -5.22 -1.26
C THR A 202 15.77 -4.10 -1.62
N ARG A 203 14.59 -4.41 -2.13
CA ARG A 203 13.58 -3.45 -2.55
C ARG A 203 12.37 -3.46 -1.63
N ALA A 204 11.87 -2.28 -1.32
CA ALA A 204 10.63 -2.12 -0.57
C ALA A 204 9.75 -1.00 -1.15
N TYR A 205 8.49 -1.02 -0.76
CA TYR A 205 7.49 -0.10 -1.24
C TYR A 205 6.66 0.48 -0.10
N LEU A 206 6.47 1.81 -0.11
CA LEU A 206 5.56 2.49 0.79
C LEU A 206 4.16 2.55 0.19
N SER A 207 3.17 2.12 0.97
CA SER A 207 1.76 2.22 0.61
C SER A 207 0.95 2.82 1.75
N ASN A 208 -0.27 3.25 1.42
CA ASN A 208 -1.27 3.72 2.39
C ASN A 208 -0.78 4.87 3.30
N VAL A 209 0.12 5.72 2.79
CA VAL A 209 0.65 6.87 3.56
C VAL A 209 -0.46 7.90 3.76
N CYS A 210 -0.89 8.08 4.99
CA CYS A 210 -1.94 9.04 5.34
C CYS A 210 -1.70 9.71 6.69
N VAL A 211 -2.25 10.91 6.84
CA VAL A 211 -2.29 11.69 8.08
C VAL A 211 -3.69 12.24 8.25
N ALA A 212 -4.25 12.14 9.44
CA ALA A 212 -5.53 12.73 9.78
C ALA A 212 -5.56 14.20 9.38
N LYS A 213 -6.67 14.65 8.75
CA LYS A 213 -6.80 15.99 8.18
C LYS A 213 -6.54 17.07 9.23
N GLU A 214 -7.00 16.86 10.45
CA GLU A 214 -6.89 17.73 11.61
C GLU A 214 -5.43 17.95 12.04
N LEU A 215 -4.55 16.99 11.77
CA LEU A 215 -3.16 17.00 12.20
C LEU A 215 -2.16 17.09 11.02
N GLN A 216 -2.64 17.38 9.83
CA GLN A 216 -1.77 17.65 8.68
C GLN A 216 -0.93 18.91 8.92
N ARG A 217 0.19 19.04 8.18
CA ARG A 217 1.11 20.18 8.21
C ARG A 217 1.94 20.33 9.49
N ASN A 218 1.86 19.38 10.41
CA ASN A 218 2.64 19.34 11.65
C ASN A 218 3.89 18.44 11.57
N GLY A 219 4.32 18.06 10.36
CA GLY A 219 5.52 17.23 10.17
C GLY A 219 5.29 15.72 10.36
N LEU A 220 4.08 15.27 10.70
CA LEU A 220 3.80 13.86 10.97
C LEU A 220 4.06 12.96 9.76
N GLY A 221 3.68 13.39 8.56
CA GLY A 221 3.97 12.65 7.34
C GLY A 221 5.48 12.44 7.11
N TYR A 222 6.29 13.46 7.42
CA TYR A 222 7.74 13.36 7.39
C TYR A 222 8.26 12.35 8.42
N ALA A 223 7.78 12.41 9.66
CA ALA A 223 8.19 11.49 10.73
C ALA A 223 7.84 10.03 10.43
N LEU A 224 6.66 9.77 9.82
CA LEU A 224 6.27 8.45 9.36
C LEU A 224 7.22 7.90 8.29
N VAL A 225 7.53 8.69 7.26
CA VAL A 225 8.45 8.30 6.20
C VAL A 225 9.87 8.12 6.76
N ASP A 226 10.35 9.00 7.64
CA ASP A 226 11.67 8.87 8.27
C ASP A 226 11.77 7.58 9.09
N LYS A 227 10.73 7.24 9.88
CA LYS A 227 10.67 5.97 10.61
C LYS A 227 10.69 4.77 9.67
N SER A 228 9.98 4.84 8.53
CA SER A 228 9.98 3.76 7.54
C SER A 228 11.35 3.59 6.85
N LYS A 229 12.09 4.67 6.62
CA LYS A 229 13.46 4.62 6.10
C LYS A 229 14.41 3.90 7.06
N LYS A 230 14.30 4.17 8.37
CA LYS A 230 15.09 3.50 9.41
C LYS A 230 14.78 2.00 9.41
N LEU A 231 13.50 1.65 9.49
CA LEU A 231 13.07 0.25 9.48
C LEU A 231 13.47 -0.48 8.18
N ALA A 232 13.38 0.19 7.03
CA ALA A 232 13.81 -0.38 5.76
C ALA A 232 15.32 -0.70 5.76
N ARG A 233 16.17 0.18 6.32
CA ARG A 233 17.60 -0.08 6.49
C ARG A 233 17.86 -1.28 7.41
N ASP A 234 17.12 -1.39 8.51
CA ASP A 234 17.21 -2.52 9.45
C ASP A 234 16.84 -3.84 8.75
N TRP A 235 15.99 -3.79 7.72
CA TRP A 235 15.66 -4.94 6.87
C TRP A 235 16.67 -5.21 5.75
N GLY A 236 17.71 -4.39 5.60
CA GLY A 236 18.69 -4.50 4.53
C GLY A 236 18.19 -3.98 3.18
N ILE A 237 17.15 -3.14 3.17
CA ILE A 237 16.62 -2.52 1.96
C ILE A 237 17.56 -1.41 1.50
N THR A 238 17.82 -1.40 0.20
CA THR A 238 18.64 -0.36 -0.46
C THR A 238 17.80 0.60 -1.29
N ASP A 239 16.65 0.13 -1.80
CA ASP A 239 15.83 0.84 -2.76
C ASP A 239 14.39 0.93 -2.26
N LEU A 240 13.94 2.14 -1.96
CA LEU A 240 12.61 2.41 -1.44
C LEU A 240 11.77 3.14 -2.49
N TYR A 241 10.58 2.63 -2.76
CA TYR A 241 9.68 3.15 -3.78
C TYR A 241 8.36 3.64 -3.21
N VAL A 242 7.75 4.61 -3.87
CA VAL A 242 6.40 5.08 -3.56
C VAL A 242 5.72 5.62 -4.81
N HIS A 243 4.41 5.39 -4.93
CA HIS A 243 3.59 6.07 -5.93
C HIS A 243 2.92 7.32 -5.36
N VAL A 244 2.87 8.36 -6.16
CA VAL A 244 2.13 9.58 -5.84
C VAL A 244 1.29 10.02 -7.03
N ALA A 245 0.05 10.44 -6.80
CA ALA A 245 -0.79 10.99 -7.86
C ALA A 245 -0.21 12.31 -8.38
N ILE A 246 -0.24 12.52 -9.70
CA ILE A 246 0.32 13.72 -10.35
C ILE A 246 -0.32 15.01 -9.86
N ASN A 247 -1.57 14.97 -9.41
CA ASN A 247 -2.30 16.10 -8.85
C ASN A 247 -2.18 16.22 -7.31
N ASN A 248 -1.38 15.36 -6.65
CA ASN A 248 -1.13 15.44 -5.21
C ASN A 248 0.21 16.15 -4.92
N GLU A 249 0.24 17.46 -5.15
CA GLU A 249 1.44 18.28 -4.94
C GLU A 249 1.97 18.20 -3.51
N ALA A 250 1.08 18.09 -2.52
CA ALA A 250 1.49 18.04 -1.12
C ALA A 250 2.29 16.79 -0.80
N ALA A 251 1.86 15.63 -1.31
CA ALA A 251 2.59 14.39 -1.16
C ALA A 251 3.90 14.39 -1.96
N GLN A 252 3.90 14.97 -3.18
CA GLN A 252 5.14 15.14 -3.97
C GLN A 252 6.17 15.98 -3.20
N LYS A 253 5.76 17.12 -2.62
CA LYS A 253 6.63 17.97 -1.78
C LYS A 253 7.14 17.22 -0.55
N LEU A 254 6.31 16.37 0.07
CA LEU A 254 6.71 15.52 1.19
C LEU A 254 7.80 14.54 0.78
N TYR A 255 7.57 13.77 -0.28
CA TYR A 255 8.53 12.75 -0.72
C TYR A 255 9.83 13.37 -1.23
N ASN A 256 9.78 14.47 -1.98
CA ASN A 256 10.98 15.20 -2.39
C ASN A 256 11.80 15.69 -1.18
N LYS A 257 11.12 16.22 -0.13
CA LYS A 257 11.78 16.60 1.13
C LYS A 257 12.39 15.40 1.86
N CYS A 258 11.84 14.19 1.69
CA CYS A 258 12.38 12.96 2.24
C CYS A 258 13.51 12.35 1.39
N GLY A 259 13.92 13.00 0.29
CA GLY A 259 15.00 12.56 -0.58
C GLY A 259 14.58 11.67 -1.75
N PHE A 260 13.29 11.41 -1.94
CA PHE A 260 12.81 10.67 -3.10
C PHE A 260 12.96 11.49 -4.38
N VAL A 261 13.36 10.81 -5.45
CA VAL A 261 13.50 11.37 -6.80
C VAL A 261 12.54 10.69 -7.78
N TYR A 262 12.27 11.38 -8.88
CA TYR A 262 11.43 10.83 -9.94
C TYR A 262 12.13 9.63 -10.61
N GLU A 263 11.40 8.53 -10.76
CA GLU A 263 11.84 7.33 -11.46
C GLU A 263 11.10 7.16 -12.80
N SER A 264 9.78 7.10 -12.75
CA SER A 264 8.95 6.89 -13.92
C SER A 264 7.52 7.39 -13.72
N GLU A 265 6.73 7.34 -14.79
CA GLU A 265 5.33 7.74 -14.77
C GLU A 265 4.44 6.63 -15.35
N GLU A 266 3.28 6.46 -14.74
CA GLU A 266 2.30 5.49 -15.19
C GLU A 266 1.72 5.89 -16.56
N PRO A 267 1.54 4.93 -17.50
CA PRO A 267 0.92 5.20 -18.79
C PRO A 267 -0.49 5.80 -18.66
N ALA A 268 -0.78 6.83 -19.44
CA ALA A 268 -2.07 7.55 -19.36
C ALA A 268 -3.29 6.64 -19.62
N TRP A 269 -3.16 5.65 -20.49
CA TRP A 269 -4.24 4.70 -20.77
C TRP A 269 -4.62 3.87 -19.55
N LYS A 270 -3.62 3.47 -18.73
CA LYS A 270 -3.83 2.68 -17.51
C LYS A 270 -4.57 3.48 -16.45
N ALA A 271 -4.19 4.75 -16.24
CA ALA A 271 -4.86 5.65 -15.32
C ALA A 271 -6.33 5.88 -15.73
N ARG A 272 -6.58 6.10 -17.04
CA ARG A 272 -7.95 6.23 -17.59
C ARG A 272 -8.78 4.96 -17.38
N PHE A 273 -8.21 3.79 -17.65
CA PHE A 273 -8.89 2.51 -17.46
C PHE A 273 -9.29 2.28 -16.00
N LEU A 274 -8.47 2.74 -15.05
CA LEU A 274 -8.71 2.62 -13.61
C LEU A 274 -9.54 3.77 -13.03
N GLY A 275 -9.94 4.75 -13.83
CA GLY A 275 -10.78 5.88 -13.41
C GLY A 275 -10.12 6.78 -12.34
N ARG A 276 -8.79 6.91 -12.34
CA ARG A 276 -8.04 7.67 -11.34
C ARG A 276 -6.94 8.54 -11.97
N PRO A 277 -6.42 9.54 -11.24
CA PRO A 277 -5.26 10.31 -11.70
C PRO A 277 -4.05 9.42 -12.00
N ARG A 278 -3.22 9.84 -12.96
CA ARG A 278 -1.92 9.22 -13.23
C ARG A 278 -1.05 9.29 -11.98
N ARG A 279 -0.14 8.33 -11.85
CA ARG A 279 0.80 8.28 -10.72
C ARG A 279 2.23 8.39 -11.22
N LEU A 280 3.03 9.14 -10.48
CA LEU A 280 4.48 9.12 -10.56
C LEU A 280 5.00 8.01 -9.66
N LEU A 281 5.98 7.27 -10.12
CA LEU A 281 6.80 6.40 -9.28
C LEU A 281 8.01 7.22 -8.83
N LEU A 282 8.21 7.28 -7.54
CA LEU A 282 9.38 7.93 -6.92
C LEU A 282 10.23 6.84 -6.27
N TRP A 283 11.55 7.06 -6.29
CA TRP A 283 12.56 6.16 -5.77
C TRP A 283 13.51 6.88 -4.81
N LEU A 284 14.02 6.16 -3.83
CA LEU A 284 15.03 6.63 -2.89
C LEU A 284 16.11 5.56 -2.72
N ASP A 285 17.38 5.97 -2.93
CA ASP A 285 18.58 5.17 -2.61
C ASP A 285 18.91 5.33 -1.12
N LEU A 286 18.59 4.32 -0.31
CA LEU A 286 18.80 4.35 1.13
C LEU A 286 20.28 4.24 1.53
N LYS A 287 21.18 3.82 0.63
CA LYS A 287 22.63 3.78 0.88
C LYS A 287 23.21 5.19 0.89
N LYS A 288 22.77 6.04 -0.05
CA LYS A 288 23.22 7.44 -0.14
C LYS A 288 22.59 8.35 0.89
N ASP A 289 21.37 8.05 1.31
CA ASP A 289 20.62 8.85 2.29
C ASP A 289 21.14 8.67 3.73
N ALA A 290 22.12 7.80 3.95
CA ALA A 290 22.75 7.56 5.26
C ALA A 290 24.04 8.40 5.49
N LEU A 291 24.53 9.13 4.47
CA LEU A 291 25.68 10.03 4.51
C LEU A 291 25.22 11.48 4.72
#